data_de7522b3db2a8a9b88c9ffce7e402da3
#
_entry.id   de7522b3db2a8a9b88c9ffce7e402da3
#
_cell.length_a   1.000
_cell.length_b   1.000
_cell.length_c   1.000
_cell.angle_alpha   90.00
_cell.angle_beta   90.00
_cell.angle_gamma   90.00
#
_symmetry.space_group_name_H-M   'P 1'
#
loop_
_entity.id
_entity.type
_entity.pdbx_description
1 polymer ?
#
loop_
_entity_poly.entity_id
_entity_poly.type
_entity_poly.pdbx_seq_one_letter_code
_entity_poly.pdbx_strand_id
1 'polypeptide(L)'
;VYWSMLHGDGADVIYYAYANADFTDLEGEPKPLFLPANGKSCIDGDIVYKDGVFHLFYKTEGHGNGIKVATTRSLTSGEWTEEPDYKQQTKEAVEGAGTFKLIGQDKYILMYDVYMKGSYQFTETTDLKNFKVIDSEVKMNFHPRHGTIIPITRNELLRITGKWGKPAELGSLPNNPVLPGFHADPEILYSNQTKKYYIYSTTDGQPGWGGWYFTVFSSTDLKTWEDEGVILDLKSEQVPWADGNVWAPCIEEKLVDGKYKYFFYYSGNPKNGGGKQIGVATSDSPTGPFKDLGRPIIAASPTGGGQQIDVDVFTDPVSGKSYLYWGNGYMAGAELNEDMLSVKENTVTVMTPEGGTLQDYAFREAAYVFYRNGLYYFMWSVDDTGSPNYHVAYGTSKSPLGPIEVAKQPVVLIQHPEKGIYGPAHNAVLQIPGTDEWIIAYHRINKWYLKDGPGIHREVCTDRMEFNEDGTIKPVTPTL
;
A
#
# COMPACT_ATOMS: atom_id res chain seq x y z
N VAL A 1 8.67 -26.50 13.18
CA VAL A 1 10.11 -26.25 13.14
C VAL A 1 10.78 -27.42 12.46
N TYR A 2 11.79 -27.19 11.63
CA TYR A 2 12.60 -28.25 11.00
C TYR A 2 14.08 -27.85 11.02
N TRP A 3 14.97 -28.86 11.03
CA TRP A 3 16.41 -28.68 11.12
C TRP A 3 17.17 -29.88 10.60
N SER A 4 18.43 -29.72 10.27
CA SER A 4 19.34 -30.81 9.93
C SER A 4 19.86 -31.48 11.19
N MET A 5 19.88 -32.80 11.23
CA MET A 5 20.47 -33.57 12.31
C MET A 5 21.62 -34.41 11.77
N LEU A 6 22.80 -34.19 12.31
CA LEU A 6 23.99 -34.97 11.98
C LEU A 6 23.98 -36.32 12.71
N HIS A 7 24.14 -37.41 11.96
CA HIS A 7 24.28 -38.74 12.47
C HIS A 7 25.72 -39.24 12.23
N GLY A 8 26.54 -39.35 13.27
CA GLY A 8 27.97 -39.62 13.17
C GLY A 8 28.36 -40.78 12.25
N ASP A 9 27.67 -41.90 12.30
CA ASP A 9 27.91 -43.10 11.49
C ASP A 9 26.78 -43.36 10.44
N GLY A 10 25.81 -42.45 10.32
CA GLY A 10 24.65 -42.59 9.43
C GLY A 10 24.49 -41.41 8.49
N ALA A 11 23.44 -41.45 7.68
CA ALA A 11 23.08 -40.29 6.81
C ALA A 11 22.51 -39.15 7.65
N ASP A 12 22.92 -37.92 7.34
CA ASP A 12 22.33 -36.72 7.90
C ASP A 12 20.94 -36.51 7.32
N VAL A 13 19.98 -36.17 8.16
CA VAL A 13 18.55 -36.17 7.86
C VAL A 13 17.95 -34.83 8.25
N ILE A 14 16.98 -34.34 7.49
CA ILE A 14 16.16 -33.18 7.90
C ILE A 14 15.03 -33.73 8.78
N TYR A 15 14.95 -33.23 10.02
CA TYR A 15 13.93 -33.52 11.02
C TYR A 15 12.95 -32.39 11.18
N TYR A 16 11.80 -32.68 11.76
CA TYR A 16 10.83 -31.70 12.19
C TYR A 16 10.21 -32.02 13.54
N ALA A 17 9.69 -31.01 14.20
CA ALA A 17 8.77 -31.14 15.32
C ALA A 17 7.78 -30.00 15.29
N TYR A 18 6.63 -30.17 15.90
CA TYR A 18 5.70 -29.05 16.11
C TYR A 18 6.21 -28.22 17.28
N ALA A 19 6.10 -26.91 17.14
CA ALA A 19 6.31 -25.97 18.24
C ALA A 19 4.95 -25.67 18.90
N ASN A 20 5.00 -25.33 20.19
CA ASN A 20 3.84 -24.76 20.87
C ASN A 20 3.47 -23.39 20.26
N ALA A 21 2.29 -22.86 20.60
CA ALA A 21 1.77 -21.61 20.03
C ALA A 21 2.69 -20.40 20.23
N ASP A 22 3.50 -20.41 21.29
CA ASP A 22 4.41 -19.31 21.63
C ASP A 22 5.82 -19.48 21.03
N PHE A 23 6.08 -20.59 20.33
CA PHE A 23 7.40 -20.98 19.81
C PHE A 23 8.50 -21.05 20.88
N THR A 24 8.13 -21.36 22.12
CA THR A 24 9.05 -21.45 23.27
C THR A 24 9.50 -22.89 23.57
N ASP A 25 8.78 -23.89 23.05
CA ASP A 25 9.08 -25.31 23.25
C ASP A 25 8.54 -26.18 22.10
N LEU A 26 9.01 -27.40 21.99
CA LEU A 26 8.55 -28.40 21.03
C LEU A 26 7.45 -29.27 21.60
N GLU A 27 6.44 -29.55 20.79
CA GLU A 27 5.36 -30.48 21.10
C GLU A 27 5.69 -31.88 20.54
N GLY A 28 6.11 -32.80 21.41
CA GLY A 28 6.43 -34.18 21.07
C GLY A 28 7.84 -34.39 20.52
N GLU A 29 8.16 -35.66 20.25
CA GLU A 29 9.47 -36.08 19.78
C GLU A 29 9.72 -35.68 18.31
N PRO A 30 10.95 -35.26 17.96
CA PRO A 30 11.34 -35.02 16.58
C PRO A 30 11.17 -36.22 15.67
N LYS A 31 10.72 -36.00 14.45
CA LYS A 31 10.53 -37.03 13.43
C LYS A 31 11.30 -36.67 12.14
N PRO A 32 11.76 -37.69 11.39
CA PRO A 32 12.32 -37.43 10.06
C PRO A 32 11.29 -36.73 9.17
N LEU A 33 11.71 -35.60 8.56
CA LEU A 33 10.95 -34.90 7.57
C LEU A 33 11.30 -35.37 6.15
N PHE A 34 12.60 -35.42 5.88
CA PHE A 34 13.10 -35.77 4.56
C PHE A 34 14.48 -36.46 4.63
N LEU A 35 14.63 -37.52 3.88
CA LEU A 35 15.88 -38.15 3.50
C LEU A 35 15.78 -38.52 2.01
N PRO A 36 16.78 -38.21 1.17
CA PRO A 36 16.77 -38.62 -0.23
C PRO A 36 16.58 -40.13 -0.41
N ALA A 37 15.87 -40.53 -1.49
CA ALA A 37 15.57 -41.96 -1.76
C ALA A 37 16.80 -42.85 -1.93
N ASN A 38 17.96 -42.25 -2.26
CA ASN A 38 19.23 -42.97 -2.34
C ASN A 38 19.86 -43.24 -0.96
N GLY A 39 19.22 -42.80 0.12
CA GLY A 39 19.68 -42.99 1.50
C GLY A 39 20.93 -42.19 1.88
N LYS A 40 21.32 -41.18 1.10
CA LYS A 40 22.49 -40.33 1.36
C LYS A 40 22.12 -39.08 2.16
N SER A 41 23.12 -38.53 2.83
CA SER A 41 22.97 -37.33 3.65
C SER A 41 22.39 -36.13 2.89
N CYS A 42 21.52 -35.41 3.58
CA CYS A 42 21.04 -34.08 3.16
C CYS A 42 20.99 -33.12 4.35
N ILE A 43 21.36 -31.87 4.10
CA ILE A 43 21.38 -30.81 5.12
C ILE A 43 20.80 -29.51 4.55
N ASP A 44 20.72 -28.46 5.39
CA ASP A 44 20.35 -27.10 5.03
C ASP A 44 19.03 -27.03 4.25
N GLY A 45 17.99 -27.64 4.83
CA GLY A 45 16.67 -27.63 4.24
C GLY A 45 16.01 -26.25 4.37
N ASP A 46 15.43 -25.76 3.27
CA ASP A 46 14.58 -24.58 3.25
C ASP A 46 13.30 -24.87 2.49
N ILE A 47 12.14 -24.47 3.05
CA ILE A 47 10.83 -24.84 2.51
C ILE A 47 10.07 -23.60 2.07
N VAL A 48 9.64 -23.60 0.82
CA VAL A 48 8.72 -22.59 0.30
C VAL A 48 7.43 -23.25 -0.19
N TYR A 49 6.31 -22.56 0.01
CA TYR A 49 4.99 -23.02 -0.46
C TYR A 49 4.54 -22.21 -1.67
N LYS A 50 4.14 -22.92 -2.73
CA LYS A 50 3.60 -22.32 -3.96
C LYS A 50 2.51 -23.23 -4.54
N ASP A 51 1.35 -22.64 -4.84
CA ASP A 51 0.26 -23.29 -5.59
C ASP A 51 -0.16 -24.68 -5.08
N GLY A 52 -0.25 -24.82 -3.75
CA GLY A 52 -0.65 -26.08 -3.13
C GLY A 52 0.48 -27.11 -2.98
N VAL A 53 1.74 -26.74 -3.26
CA VAL A 53 2.91 -27.61 -3.21
C VAL A 53 3.98 -27.01 -2.32
N PHE A 54 4.55 -27.81 -1.45
CA PHE A 54 5.75 -27.49 -0.68
C PHE A 54 6.98 -27.89 -1.49
N HIS A 55 7.94 -26.99 -1.59
CA HIS A 55 9.23 -27.18 -2.25
C HIS A 55 10.31 -27.10 -1.18
N LEU A 56 10.99 -28.22 -0.91
CA LEU A 56 12.12 -28.31 0.00
C LEU A 56 13.40 -28.20 -0.83
N PHE A 57 14.11 -27.09 -0.67
CA PHE A 57 15.49 -26.94 -1.17
C PHE A 57 16.42 -27.51 -0.13
N TYR A 58 17.34 -28.38 -0.53
CA TYR A 58 18.28 -29.03 0.37
C TYR A 58 19.64 -29.23 -0.28
N LYS A 59 20.68 -29.20 0.55
CA LYS A 59 22.03 -29.54 0.12
C LYS A 59 22.23 -31.03 0.11
N THR A 60 22.79 -31.57 -0.97
CA THR A 60 23.31 -32.95 -1.01
C THR A 60 24.66 -33.01 -0.28
N GLU A 61 24.85 -33.96 0.64
CA GLU A 61 26.06 -34.08 1.45
C GLU A 61 26.74 -35.43 1.18
N GLY A 62 28.06 -35.37 0.87
CA GLY A 62 28.86 -36.57 0.60
C GLY A 62 28.58 -37.31 -0.72
N HIS A 63 27.66 -36.83 -1.54
CA HIS A 63 27.31 -37.41 -2.86
C HIS A 63 26.98 -36.37 -3.94
N GLY A 64 27.56 -35.22 -3.81
CA GLY A 64 27.40 -34.02 -4.60
C GLY A 64 27.45 -32.79 -3.69
N ASN A 65 27.72 -31.63 -4.26
CA ASN A 65 27.90 -30.40 -3.51
C ASN A 65 26.99 -29.29 -4.04
N GLY A 66 25.71 -29.54 -4.01
CA GLY A 66 24.76 -28.59 -4.56
C GLY A 66 23.36 -28.68 -3.95
N ILE A 67 22.52 -27.80 -4.40
CA ILE A 67 21.15 -27.66 -3.94
C ILE A 67 20.20 -28.38 -4.89
N LYS A 68 19.43 -29.31 -4.36
CA LYS A 68 18.31 -29.99 -5.02
C LYS A 68 16.97 -29.60 -4.45
N VAL A 69 15.90 -30.04 -5.09
CA VAL A 69 14.52 -29.80 -4.65
C VAL A 69 13.78 -31.12 -4.55
N ALA A 70 13.04 -31.27 -3.46
CA ALA A 70 12.00 -32.27 -3.31
C ALA A 70 10.65 -31.58 -3.09
N THR A 71 9.58 -32.15 -3.61
CA THR A 71 8.24 -31.56 -3.53
C THR A 71 7.24 -32.49 -2.87
N THR A 72 6.29 -31.91 -2.15
CA THR A 72 5.16 -32.67 -1.55
C THR A 72 3.92 -31.76 -1.45
N ARG A 73 2.76 -32.39 -1.36
CA ARG A 73 1.50 -31.68 -1.00
C ARG A 73 1.18 -31.75 0.49
N SER A 74 1.91 -32.57 1.25
CA SER A 74 1.72 -32.72 2.69
C SER A 74 3.07 -32.90 3.38
N LEU A 75 3.48 -31.92 4.17
CA LEU A 75 4.81 -31.85 4.78
C LEU A 75 5.17 -33.09 5.61
N THR A 76 4.20 -33.66 6.30
CA THR A 76 4.43 -34.74 7.28
C THR A 76 3.94 -36.10 6.82
N SER A 77 3.58 -36.26 5.54
CA SER A 77 3.17 -37.57 4.97
C SER A 77 4.32 -38.55 4.77
N GLY A 78 5.55 -38.04 4.71
CA GLY A 78 6.72 -38.83 4.31
C GLY A 78 6.83 -39.05 2.79
N GLU A 79 5.89 -38.53 2.01
CA GLU A 79 5.87 -38.69 0.55
C GLU A 79 6.45 -37.46 -0.13
N TRP A 80 7.68 -37.61 -0.61
CA TRP A 80 8.39 -36.56 -1.35
C TRP A 80 8.74 -37.02 -2.75
N THR A 81 8.64 -36.11 -3.72
CA THR A 81 9.11 -36.32 -5.10
C THR A 81 10.37 -35.51 -5.32
N GLU A 82 11.49 -36.16 -5.58
CA GLU A 82 12.77 -35.51 -5.83
C GLU A 82 12.88 -35.05 -7.28
N GLU A 83 13.37 -33.82 -7.49
CA GLU A 83 13.77 -33.33 -8.82
C GLU A 83 15.22 -33.76 -9.09
N PRO A 84 15.53 -34.21 -10.34
CA PRO A 84 16.85 -34.77 -10.65
C PRO A 84 17.95 -33.71 -10.68
N ASP A 85 17.62 -32.47 -11.08
CA ASP A 85 18.60 -31.44 -11.40
C ASP A 85 18.97 -30.58 -10.20
N TYR A 86 20.24 -30.17 -10.15
CA TYR A 86 20.71 -29.14 -9.24
C TYR A 86 20.15 -27.78 -9.62
N LYS A 87 19.86 -26.93 -8.62
CA LYS A 87 19.22 -25.61 -8.81
C LYS A 87 20.20 -24.43 -8.81
N GLN A 88 21.39 -24.62 -8.25
CA GLN A 88 22.41 -23.55 -8.29
C GLN A 88 22.86 -23.26 -9.72
N GLN A 89 23.19 -22.00 -9.97
CA GLN A 89 23.63 -21.50 -11.27
C GLN A 89 25.17 -21.28 -11.32
N THR A 90 25.91 -22.07 -10.54
CA THR A 90 27.37 -22.10 -10.50
C THR A 90 27.88 -23.54 -10.53
N LYS A 91 29.15 -23.72 -10.94
CA LYS A 91 29.86 -25.01 -10.86
C LYS A 91 30.55 -25.22 -9.51
N GLU A 92 30.60 -24.18 -8.70
CA GLU A 92 31.20 -24.24 -7.38
C GLU A 92 30.28 -25.03 -6.41
N ALA A 93 30.89 -25.54 -5.35
CA ALA A 93 30.17 -26.15 -4.26
C ALA A 93 29.37 -25.08 -3.48
N VAL A 94 28.11 -25.37 -3.18
CA VAL A 94 27.19 -24.44 -2.51
C VAL A 94 26.45 -25.13 -1.36
N GLU A 95 26.00 -24.32 -0.42
CA GLU A 95 25.20 -24.76 0.74
C GLU A 95 24.27 -23.65 1.21
N GLY A 96 23.47 -23.89 2.27
CA GLY A 96 22.67 -22.87 2.93
C GLY A 96 21.63 -22.23 2.03
N ALA A 97 20.79 -23.03 1.37
CA ALA A 97 19.69 -22.49 0.56
C ALA A 97 18.72 -21.64 1.41
N GLY A 98 18.40 -20.45 0.93
CA GLY A 98 17.33 -19.61 1.46
C GLY A 98 16.43 -19.13 0.33
N THR A 99 15.15 -19.49 0.38
CA THR A 99 14.18 -19.17 -0.67
C THR A 99 13.08 -18.29 -0.11
N PHE A 100 12.84 -17.14 -0.74
CA PHE A 100 11.79 -16.22 -0.30
C PHE A 100 11.06 -15.57 -1.47
N LYS A 101 9.79 -15.24 -1.26
CA LYS A 101 8.96 -14.53 -2.24
C LYS A 101 9.14 -13.03 -2.09
N LEU A 102 9.29 -12.30 -3.18
CA LEU A 102 9.28 -10.84 -3.17
C LEU A 102 7.86 -10.32 -2.89
N ILE A 103 7.76 -9.37 -1.98
CA ILE A 103 6.49 -8.74 -1.61
C ILE A 103 5.90 -8.04 -2.84
N GLY A 104 4.61 -8.28 -3.12
CA GLY A 104 3.91 -7.67 -4.25
C GLY A 104 4.23 -8.26 -5.63
N GLN A 105 5.05 -9.31 -5.72
CA GLN A 105 5.42 -9.95 -6.99
C GLN A 105 5.20 -11.45 -6.95
N ASP A 106 4.90 -12.06 -8.09
CA ASP A 106 4.95 -13.53 -8.25
C ASP A 106 6.36 -13.98 -8.66
N LYS A 107 7.33 -13.57 -7.87
CA LYS A 107 8.75 -13.82 -8.08
C LYS A 107 9.38 -14.30 -6.78
N TYR A 108 10.22 -15.32 -6.90
CA TYR A 108 10.99 -15.89 -5.78
C TYR A 108 12.48 -15.66 -6.01
N ILE A 109 13.19 -15.49 -4.92
CA ILE A 109 14.65 -15.45 -4.89
C ILE A 109 15.13 -16.71 -4.20
N LEU A 110 16.07 -17.40 -4.81
CA LEU A 110 16.87 -18.45 -4.15
C LEU A 110 18.27 -17.88 -3.97
N MET A 111 18.70 -17.76 -2.74
CA MET A 111 20.08 -17.42 -2.37
C MET A 111 20.78 -18.66 -1.78
N TYR A 112 22.09 -18.73 -1.95
CA TYR A 112 22.92 -19.78 -1.39
C TYR A 112 24.37 -19.35 -1.21
N ASP A 113 25.04 -19.94 -0.22
CA ASP A 113 26.44 -19.68 0.09
C ASP A 113 27.36 -20.45 -0.87
N VAL A 114 28.18 -19.73 -1.62
CA VAL A 114 29.33 -20.26 -2.35
C VAL A 114 30.50 -20.34 -1.37
N TYR A 115 30.40 -21.26 -0.41
CA TYR A 115 31.14 -21.26 0.83
C TYR A 115 32.67 -21.26 0.68
N MET A 116 33.19 -21.89 -0.38
CA MET A 116 34.65 -21.87 -0.66
C MET A 116 35.15 -20.53 -1.17
N LYS A 117 34.26 -19.63 -1.61
CA LYS A 117 34.59 -18.29 -2.09
C LYS A 117 34.19 -17.19 -1.11
N GLY A 118 33.48 -17.52 -0.02
CA GLY A 118 33.00 -16.55 0.95
C GLY A 118 32.03 -15.54 0.35
N SER A 119 31.20 -15.97 -0.60
CA SER A 119 30.22 -15.13 -1.30
C SER A 119 28.90 -15.82 -1.43
N TYR A 120 27.82 -15.03 -1.56
CA TYR A 120 26.49 -15.52 -1.93
C TYR A 120 26.28 -15.41 -3.43
N GLN A 121 25.47 -16.31 -3.98
CA GLN A 121 24.84 -16.15 -5.27
C GLN A 121 23.33 -15.98 -5.08
N PHE A 122 22.75 -15.07 -5.83
CA PHE A 122 21.31 -14.79 -5.83
C PHE A 122 20.74 -15.13 -7.20
N THR A 123 19.61 -15.81 -7.19
CA THR A 123 18.90 -16.17 -8.42
C THR A 123 17.42 -15.84 -8.29
N GLU A 124 16.77 -15.44 -9.38
CA GLU A 124 15.32 -15.20 -9.44
C GLU A 124 14.61 -16.31 -10.20
N THR A 125 13.37 -16.58 -9.83
CA THR A 125 12.47 -17.53 -10.50
C THR A 125 11.00 -17.16 -10.30
N THR A 126 10.14 -17.54 -11.22
CA THR A 126 8.68 -17.46 -11.09
C THR A 126 8.03 -18.82 -10.95
N ASP A 127 8.75 -19.91 -11.26
CA ASP A 127 8.23 -21.27 -11.31
C ASP A 127 8.90 -22.25 -10.34
N LEU A 128 9.91 -21.80 -9.59
CA LEU A 128 10.77 -22.60 -8.67
C LEU A 128 11.52 -23.74 -9.38
N LYS A 129 11.65 -23.67 -10.70
CA LYS A 129 12.34 -24.68 -11.56
C LYS A 129 13.47 -24.07 -12.35
N ASN A 130 13.21 -22.95 -12.98
CA ASN A 130 14.15 -22.23 -13.82
C ASN A 130 14.65 -20.99 -13.08
N PHE A 131 15.98 -20.88 -12.94
CA PHE A 131 16.62 -19.83 -12.15
C PHE A 131 17.54 -18.98 -13.02
N LYS A 132 17.48 -17.66 -12.82
CA LYS A 132 18.33 -16.67 -13.49
C LYS A 132 19.18 -15.93 -12.46
N VAL A 133 20.48 -15.83 -12.67
CA VAL A 133 21.40 -15.10 -11.77
C VAL A 133 21.10 -13.61 -11.78
N ILE A 134 21.06 -13.02 -10.58
CA ILE A 134 20.82 -11.58 -10.34
C ILE A 134 21.86 -10.95 -9.42
N ASP A 135 23.05 -11.52 -9.26
CA ASP A 135 24.11 -11.05 -8.38
C ASP A 135 24.44 -9.56 -8.56
N SER A 136 24.38 -9.06 -9.80
CA SER A 136 24.64 -7.65 -10.10
C SER A 136 23.54 -6.69 -9.60
N GLU A 137 22.37 -7.21 -9.26
CA GLU A 137 21.21 -6.44 -8.78
C GLU A 137 21.15 -6.41 -7.24
N VAL A 138 21.96 -7.26 -6.58
CA VAL A 138 21.97 -7.39 -5.10
C VAL A 138 23.22 -6.76 -4.52
N LYS A 139 23.02 -5.96 -3.47
CA LYS A 139 24.12 -5.38 -2.68
C LYS A 139 24.04 -5.90 -1.27
N MET A 140 25.16 -6.39 -0.76
CA MET A 140 25.34 -6.76 0.64
C MET A 140 26.45 -5.93 1.25
N ASN A 141 26.24 -5.40 2.45
CA ASN A 141 27.22 -4.61 3.19
C ASN A 141 27.95 -5.43 4.28
N PHE A 142 27.72 -6.74 4.32
CA PHE A 142 28.34 -7.68 5.22
C PHE A 142 28.49 -9.05 4.52
N HIS A 143 29.29 -9.94 5.11
CA HIS A 143 29.55 -11.27 4.57
C HIS A 143 28.98 -12.36 5.50
N PRO A 144 27.67 -12.64 5.44
CA PRO A 144 27.08 -13.70 6.25
C PRO A 144 27.49 -15.06 5.73
N ARG A 145 27.40 -16.03 6.60
CA ARG A 145 27.40 -17.47 6.27
C ARG A 145 26.04 -17.97 6.66
N HIS A 146 25.37 -18.67 5.79
CA HIS A 146 24.00 -19.13 5.92
C HIS A 146 23.03 -18.05 6.45
N GLY A 147 21.82 -18.05 5.95
CA GLY A 147 20.81 -17.12 6.37
C GLY A 147 19.46 -17.41 5.74
N THR A 148 18.43 -16.88 6.35
CA THR A 148 17.08 -16.87 5.79
C THR A 148 16.55 -15.43 5.78
N ILE A 149 15.65 -15.17 4.84
CA ILE A 149 14.97 -13.89 4.73
C ILE A 149 13.50 -14.12 4.97
N ILE A 150 12.96 -13.42 5.96
CA ILE A 150 11.55 -13.45 6.28
C ILE A 150 10.95 -12.05 6.16
N PRO A 151 9.72 -11.91 5.67
CA PRO A 151 9.02 -10.64 5.70
C PRO A 151 8.73 -10.27 7.16
N ILE A 152 8.97 -9.03 7.50
CA ILE A 152 8.61 -8.47 8.80
C ILE A 152 7.79 -7.21 8.60
N THR A 153 6.90 -6.95 9.54
CA THR A 153 6.16 -5.68 9.59
C THR A 153 7.07 -4.55 10.08
N ARG A 154 6.69 -3.32 9.80
CA ARG A 154 7.38 -2.14 10.32
C ARG A 154 7.45 -2.16 11.86
N ASN A 155 6.37 -2.59 12.52
CA ASN A 155 6.33 -2.68 13.98
C ASN A 155 7.31 -3.71 14.53
N GLU A 156 7.48 -4.84 13.87
CA GLU A 156 8.51 -5.82 14.23
C GLU A 156 9.91 -5.25 14.04
N LEU A 157 10.17 -4.55 12.93
CA LEU A 157 11.45 -3.87 12.69
C LEU A 157 11.74 -2.83 13.79
N LEU A 158 10.76 -1.99 14.15
CA LEU A 158 10.90 -1.01 15.23
C LEU A 158 11.18 -1.67 16.59
N ARG A 159 10.53 -2.81 16.89
CA ARG A 159 10.81 -3.58 18.11
C ARG A 159 12.21 -4.17 18.13
N ILE A 160 12.64 -4.74 17.00
CA ILE A 160 13.99 -5.31 16.86
C ILE A 160 15.04 -4.20 17.02
N THR A 161 14.88 -3.10 16.31
CA THR A 161 15.83 -1.97 16.37
C THR A 161 15.82 -1.26 17.72
N GLY A 162 14.67 -1.16 18.38
CA GLY A 162 14.55 -0.63 19.74
C GLY A 162 15.21 -1.49 20.80
N LYS A 163 15.19 -2.83 20.64
CA LYS A 163 15.77 -3.78 21.61
C LYS A 163 17.27 -4.02 21.40
N TRP A 164 17.73 -4.07 20.14
CA TRP A 164 19.10 -4.52 19.81
C TRP A 164 20.01 -3.40 19.34
N GLY A 165 19.55 -2.16 19.40
CA GLY A 165 20.29 -0.99 18.94
C GLY A 165 20.01 -0.63 17.49
N LYS A 166 20.43 0.58 17.11
CA LYS A 166 20.28 1.01 15.72
C LYS A 166 21.16 0.11 14.84
N PRO A 167 20.61 -0.47 13.76
CA PRO A 167 21.45 -1.03 12.72
C PRO A 167 22.41 0.08 12.29
N ALA A 168 23.68 -0.16 12.31
CA ALA A 168 24.71 0.87 12.13
C ALA A 168 24.64 1.61 10.79
N GLU A 169 23.78 1.17 9.86
CA GLU A 169 23.71 1.70 8.49
C GLU A 169 22.36 1.58 7.77
N LEU A 170 21.29 1.14 8.44
CA LEU A 170 19.99 1.55 7.99
C LEU A 170 19.90 3.02 8.33
N GLY A 171 20.27 3.87 7.40
CA GLY A 171 19.97 5.30 7.45
C GLY A 171 18.57 5.48 7.96
N SER A 172 18.27 6.57 8.62
CA SER A 172 16.95 6.83 9.23
C SER A 172 15.87 6.08 8.47
N LEU A 173 15.18 5.17 9.16
CA LEU A 173 14.08 4.42 8.52
C LEU A 173 13.25 5.43 7.74
N PRO A 174 13.01 5.22 6.45
CA PRO A 174 12.23 6.16 5.67
C PRO A 174 10.92 6.38 6.41
N ASN A 175 10.57 7.63 6.68
CA ASN A 175 9.28 7.95 7.27
C ASN A 175 8.14 7.56 6.33
N ASN A 176 8.45 7.47 5.05
CA ASN A 176 7.56 7.11 3.96
C ASN A 176 8.07 5.88 3.17
N PRO A 177 7.16 5.02 2.69
CA PRO A 177 5.71 5.09 2.83
C PRO A 177 5.24 4.75 4.26
N VAL A 178 4.11 5.34 4.69
CA VAL A 178 3.57 5.13 6.04
C VAL A 178 2.73 3.86 6.16
N LEU A 179 2.19 3.35 5.05
CA LEU A 179 1.39 2.12 5.01
C LEU A 179 2.18 0.99 4.34
N PRO A 180 1.95 -0.26 4.76
CA PRO A 180 2.52 -1.43 4.08
C PRO A 180 1.77 -1.73 2.78
N GLY A 181 2.47 -2.21 1.76
CA GLY A 181 1.86 -2.60 0.48
C GLY A 181 1.62 -1.42 -0.46
N PHE A 182 0.72 -1.64 -1.44
CA PHE A 182 0.36 -0.61 -2.41
C PHE A 182 -1.00 -0.03 -2.09
N HIS A 183 -1.00 1.25 -1.82
CA HIS A 183 -2.16 2.05 -1.50
C HIS A 183 -2.03 3.41 -2.18
N ALA A 184 -3.16 3.95 -2.62
CA ALA A 184 -3.18 5.22 -3.34
C ALA A 184 -4.32 6.12 -2.85
N ASP A 185 -4.34 7.35 -3.33
CA ASP A 185 -5.45 8.28 -3.15
C ASP A 185 -5.88 8.37 -1.67
N PRO A 186 -4.95 8.71 -0.75
CA PRO A 186 -5.23 8.65 0.67
C PRO A 186 -6.16 9.79 1.12
N GLU A 187 -7.11 9.42 1.97
CA GLU A 187 -7.84 10.35 2.84
C GLU A 187 -7.34 10.18 4.28
N ILE A 188 -7.19 11.28 5.02
CA ILE A 188 -6.71 11.27 6.39
C ILE A 188 -7.68 11.98 7.34
N LEU A 189 -8.11 11.29 8.39
CA LEU A 189 -9.07 11.78 9.38
C LEU A 189 -8.49 11.70 10.80
N TYR A 190 -8.75 12.72 11.64
CA TYR A 190 -8.72 12.59 13.09
C TYR A 190 -10.14 12.40 13.60
N SER A 191 -10.41 11.27 14.25
CA SER A 191 -11.72 11.00 14.84
C SER A 191 -11.84 11.60 16.23
N ASN A 192 -12.81 12.48 16.42
CA ASN A 192 -13.16 13.03 17.74
C ASN A 192 -13.81 11.99 18.65
N GLN A 193 -14.39 10.93 18.08
CA GLN A 193 -14.96 9.82 18.84
C GLN A 193 -13.85 8.97 19.50
N THR A 194 -12.87 8.52 18.71
CA THR A 194 -11.87 7.55 19.15
C THR A 194 -10.56 8.18 19.62
N LYS A 195 -10.34 9.47 19.31
CA LYS A 195 -9.08 10.20 19.53
C LYS A 195 -7.87 9.56 18.82
N LYS A 196 -8.13 8.91 17.67
CA LYS A 196 -7.13 8.32 16.80
C LYS A 196 -7.16 8.99 15.40
N TYR A 197 -6.08 8.82 14.67
CA TYR A 197 -5.96 9.17 13.26
C TYR A 197 -6.28 7.94 12.41
N TYR A 198 -6.87 8.16 11.24
CA TYR A 198 -7.22 7.11 10.28
C TYR A 198 -6.79 7.50 8.88
N ILE A 199 -6.26 6.53 8.12
CA ILE A 199 -6.04 6.67 6.68
C ILE A 199 -6.91 5.65 5.96
N TYR A 200 -7.69 6.16 5.02
CA TYR A 200 -8.47 5.40 4.05
C TYR A 200 -7.81 5.55 2.69
N SER A 201 -7.77 4.51 1.89
CA SER A 201 -7.05 4.57 0.62
C SER A 201 -7.62 3.63 -0.42
N THR A 202 -7.36 3.93 -1.69
CA THR A 202 -7.54 2.98 -2.79
C THR A 202 -6.60 1.80 -2.58
N THR A 203 -7.13 0.58 -2.66
CA THR A 203 -6.32 -0.64 -2.75
C THR A 203 -5.67 -0.70 -4.12
N ASP A 204 -4.35 -0.66 -4.18
CA ASP A 204 -3.57 -0.55 -5.41
C ASP A 204 -2.77 -1.82 -5.72
N GLY A 205 -2.00 -1.84 -6.82
CA GLY A 205 -1.24 -3.02 -7.24
C GLY A 205 -2.04 -4.05 -8.04
N GLN A 206 -3.29 -3.73 -8.41
CA GLN A 206 -4.16 -4.62 -9.18
C GLN A 206 -4.14 -4.28 -10.68
N PRO A 207 -4.08 -5.28 -11.58
CA PRO A 207 -4.14 -5.06 -13.02
C PRO A 207 -5.38 -4.24 -13.43
N GLY A 208 -5.21 -3.30 -14.37
CA GLY A 208 -6.29 -2.49 -14.92
C GLY A 208 -6.97 -1.57 -13.90
N TRP A 209 -6.26 -1.16 -12.84
CA TRP A 209 -6.80 -0.33 -11.76
C TRP A 209 -7.96 -0.99 -11.02
N GLY A 210 -7.93 -2.33 -10.92
CA GLY A 210 -9.08 -3.21 -10.65
C GLY A 210 -9.39 -3.50 -9.18
N GLY A 211 -9.06 -2.64 -8.23
CA GLY A 211 -9.43 -2.80 -6.81
C GLY A 211 -10.96 -2.90 -6.63
N TRP A 212 -11.42 -3.66 -5.62
CA TRP A 212 -12.85 -3.85 -5.34
C TRP A 212 -13.23 -3.69 -3.88
N TYR A 213 -12.27 -3.37 -2.99
CA TYR A 213 -12.51 -3.17 -1.56
C TYR A 213 -11.66 -2.03 -1.02
N PHE A 214 -12.09 -1.48 0.10
CA PHE A 214 -11.34 -0.50 0.86
C PHE A 214 -10.93 -1.07 2.21
N THR A 215 -9.73 -0.71 2.63
CA THR A 215 -9.20 -0.94 3.98
C THR A 215 -9.02 0.37 4.71
N VAL A 216 -8.92 0.31 6.03
CA VAL A 216 -8.58 1.47 6.86
C VAL A 216 -7.43 1.14 7.79
N PHE A 217 -6.58 2.12 8.00
CA PHE A 217 -5.46 2.05 8.95
C PHE A 217 -5.65 3.08 10.05
N SER A 218 -5.34 2.72 11.31
CA SER A 218 -5.42 3.63 12.44
C SER A 218 -4.06 3.92 13.06
N SER A 219 -3.94 5.10 13.69
CA SER A 219 -2.73 5.51 14.39
C SER A 219 -3.07 6.40 15.58
N THR A 220 -2.26 6.33 16.64
CA THR A 220 -2.32 7.27 17.77
C THR A 220 -1.24 8.36 17.69
N ASP A 221 -0.26 8.21 16.79
CA ASP A 221 0.96 9.03 16.76
C ASP A 221 1.36 9.53 15.35
N LEU A 222 0.57 9.22 14.32
CA LEU A 222 0.85 9.50 12.89
C LEU A 222 2.12 8.82 12.34
N LYS A 223 2.74 7.92 13.11
CA LYS A 223 3.98 7.23 12.74
C LYS A 223 3.79 5.74 12.59
N THR A 224 3.01 5.16 13.49
CA THR A 224 2.72 3.74 13.52
C THR A 224 1.27 3.53 13.13
N TRP A 225 1.03 2.74 12.08
CA TRP A 225 -0.29 2.49 11.53
C TRP A 225 -0.65 1.01 11.68
N GLU A 226 -1.84 0.76 12.22
CA GLU A 226 -2.43 -0.57 12.39
C GLU A 226 -3.48 -0.81 11.32
N ASP A 227 -3.42 -1.95 10.65
CA ASP A 227 -4.44 -2.37 9.67
C ASP A 227 -5.68 -2.84 10.42
N GLU A 228 -6.78 -2.12 10.26
CA GLU A 228 -8.08 -2.42 10.87
C GLU A 228 -8.96 -3.32 9.97
N GLY A 229 -8.45 -3.68 8.79
CA GLY A 229 -9.10 -4.58 7.84
C GLY A 229 -10.02 -3.93 6.82
N VAL A 230 -10.80 -4.76 6.13
CA VAL A 230 -11.72 -4.34 5.06
C VAL A 230 -12.97 -3.72 5.64
N ILE A 231 -13.31 -2.52 5.16
CA ILE A 231 -14.48 -1.75 5.63
C ILE A 231 -15.64 -1.74 4.63
N LEU A 232 -15.36 -1.90 3.34
CA LEU A 232 -16.36 -1.97 2.29
C LEU A 232 -15.83 -2.85 1.15
N ASP A 233 -16.63 -3.83 0.71
CA ASP A 233 -16.31 -4.76 -0.37
C ASP A 233 -17.43 -4.75 -1.43
N LEU A 234 -17.11 -4.27 -2.65
CA LEU A 234 -18.08 -4.16 -3.74
C LEU A 234 -18.43 -5.50 -4.40
N LYS A 235 -17.64 -6.53 -4.16
CA LYS A 235 -17.98 -7.91 -4.62
C LYS A 235 -18.90 -8.64 -3.67
N SER A 236 -19.13 -8.07 -2.48
CA SER A 236 -20.15 -8.57 -1.54
C SER A 236 -21.53 -7.98 -1.82
N GLU A 237 -22.53 -8.36 -1.03
CA GLU A 237 -23.87 -7.77 -1.09
C GLU A 237 -23.95 -6.37 -0.46
N GLN A 238 -22.85 -5.86 0.09
CA GLN A 238 -22.81 -4.54 0.75
C GLN A 238 -23.12 -3.40 -0.23
N VAL A 239 -22.67 -3.54 -1.51
CA VAL A 239 -22.87 -2.51 -2.53
C VAL A 239 -23.67 -3.07 -3.70
N PRO A 240 -24.97 -2.75 -3.80
CA PRO A 240 -25.83 -3.36 -4.83
C PRO A 240 -25.65 -2.77 -6.22
N TRP A 241 -25.11 -1.56 -6.37
CA TRP A 241 -25.08 -0.81 -7.63
C TRP A 241 -23.72 -0.86 -8.36
N ALA A 242 -22.59 -1.11 -7.64
CA ALA A 242 -21.26 -1.15 -8.20
C ALA A 242 -20.55 -2.46 -7.84
N ASP A 243 -19.52 -2.88 -8.60
CA ASP A 243 -18.84 -4.16 -8.41
C ASP A 243 -17.32 -4.13 -8.61
N GLY A 244 -16.72 -2.99 -8.89
CA GLY A 244 -15.28 -2.92 -9.06
C GLY A 244 -14.72 -1.54 -9.35
N ASN A 245 -13.42 -1.50 -9.54
CA ASN A 245 -12.62 -0.32 -9.77
C ASN A 245 -12.95 0.79 -8.77
N VAL A 246 -12.83 0.45 -7.48
CA VAL A 246 -13.09 1.39 -6.38
C VAL A 246 -11.89 2.26 -6.16
N TRP A 247 -12.12 3.58 -6.17
CA TRP A 247 -11.05 4.57 -6.11
C TRP A 247 -11.39 5.71 -5.18
N ALA A 248 -10.31 6.37 -4.72
CA ALA A 248 -10.30 7.67 -4.09
C ALA A 248 -11.41 7.86 -3.05
N PRO A 249 -11.28 7.22 -1.90
CA PRO A 249 -12.23 7.38 -0.81
C PRO A 249 -12.07 8.73 -0.13
N CYS A 250 -13.18 9.26 0.39
CA CYS A 250 -13.21 10.36 1.34
C CYS A 250 -14.06 10.00 2.53
N ILE A 251 -13.74 10.49 3.71
CA ILE A 251 -14.46 10.24 4.95
C ILE A 251 -14.76 11.52 5.70
N GLU A 252 -15.97 11.67 6.18
CA GLU A 252 -16.37 12.78 7.04
C GLU A 252 -16.96 12.26 8.35
N GLU A 253 -16.46 12.76 9.49
CA GLU A 253 -17.02 12.51 10.81
C GLU A 253 -17.98 13.66 11.20
N LYS A 254 -19.21 13.34 11.54
CA LYS A 254 -20.20 14.36 11.94
C LYS A 254 -20.94 13.96 13.21
N LEU A 255 -21.24 14.92 14.04
CA LEU A 255 -22.09 14.72 15.20
C LEU A 255 -23.56 14.90 14.76
N VAL A 256 -24.32 13.79 14.76
CA VAL A 256 -25.74 13.74 14.41
C VAL A 256 -26.53 13.28 15.63
N ASP A 257 -27.46 14.11 16.11
CA ASP A 257 -28.28 13.83 17.29
C ASP A 257 -27.47 13.39 18.53
N GLY A 258 -26.30 14.04 18.73
CA GLY A 258 -25.40 13.76 19.84
C GLY A 258 -24.56 12.48 19.73
N LYS A 259 -24.58 11.80 18.57
CA LYS A 259 -23.77 10.63 18.27
C LYS A 259 -22.87 10.89 17.08
N TYR A 260 -21.65 10.36 17.12
CA TYR A 260 -20.77 10.41 15.96
C TYR A 260 -21.27 9.48 14.87
N LYS A 261 -21.23 9.96 13.64
CA LYS A 261 -21.53 9.22 12.43
C LYS A 261 -20.49 9.49 11.38
N TYR A 262 -20.13 8.46 10.63
CA TYR A 262 -19.12 8.49 9.57
C TYR A 262 -19.79 8.32 8.22
N PHE A 263 -19.44 9.18 7.27
CA PHE A 263 -19.92 9.19 5.90
C PHE A 263 -18.73 8.92 4.99
N PHE A 264 -18.73 7.73 4.41
CA PHE A 264 -17.64 7.25 3.55
C PHE A 264 -18.06 7.34 2.09
N TYR A 265 -17.41 8.21 1.33
CA TYR A 265 -17.68 8.43 -0.08
C TYR A 265 -16.60 7.76 -0.92
N TYR A 266 -16.97 7.28 -2.11
CA TYR A 266 -16.05 6.54 -2.98
C TYR A 266 -16.49 6.54 -4.42
N SER A 267 -15.57 6.31 -5.35
CA SER A 267 -15.85 6.11 -6.77
C SER A 267 -15.92 4.64 -7.11
N GLY A 268 -16.87 4.22 -7.92
CA GLY A 268 -17.02 2.83 -8.34
C GLY A 268 -17.62 2.69 -9.74
N ASN A 269 -17.36 1.54 -10.39
CA ASN A 269 -17.99 1.19 -11.64
C ASN A 269 -19.37 0.62 -11.41
N PRO A 270 -20.44 1.20 -12.02
CA PRO A 270 -21.78 0.66 -11.90
C PRO A 270 -21.91 -0.69 -12.63
N LYS A 271 -22.64 -1.63 -12.01
CA LYS A 271 -22.91 -2.98 -12.57
C LYS A 271 -23.55 -2.96 -13.96
N ASN A 272 -24.32 -1.91 -14.25
CA ASN A 272 -25.02 -1.76 -15.52
C ASN A 272 -24.15 -1.15 -16.64
N GLY A 273 -22.85 -0.97 -16.38
CA GLY A 273 -21.95 -0.29 -17.30
C GLY A 273 -22.09 1.24 -17.25
N GLY A 274 -21.28 1.91 -18.06
CA GLY A 274 -21.24 3.39 -18.08
C GLY A 274 -19.97 3.93 -17.41
N GLY A 275 -19.90 5.27 -17.25
CA GLY A 275 -18.81 5.93 -16.56
C GLY A 275 -18.89 5.73 -15.05
N LYS A 276 -17.77 5.98 -14.38
CA LYS A 276 -17.70 5.93 -12.92
C LYS A 276 -18.70 6.86 -12.25
N GLN A 277 -19.17 6.43 -11.10
CA GLN A 277 -20.15 7.13 -10.27
C GLN A 277 -19.65 7.18 -8.82
N ILE A 278 -20.16 8.14 -8.06
CA ILE A 278 -19.78 8.31 -6.65
C ILE A 278 -20.90 7.74 -5.77
N GLY A 279 -20.50 6.85 -4.84
CA GLY A 279 -21.35 6.29 -3.80
C GLY A 279 -21.09 6.90 -2.44
N VAL A 280 -21.97 6.60 -1.49
CA VAL A 280 -21.81 6.93 -0.08
C VAL A 280 -22.28 5.79 0.79
N ALA A 281 -21.51 5.47 1.82
CA ALA A 281 -21.84 4.50 2.85
C ALA A 281 -21.71 5.13 4.24
N THR A 282 -22.45 4.63 5.23
CA THR A 282 -22.46 5.20 6.58
C THR A 282 -22.13 4.18 7.65
N SER A 283 -21.50 4.65 8.74
CA SER A 283 -21.22 3.84 9.93
C SER A 283 -21.29 4.69 11.21
N ASP A 284 -21.40 4.03 12.35
CA ASP A 284 -21.25 4.64 13.68
C ASP A 284 -19.82 4.50 14.23
N SER A 285 -18.91 3.91 13.44
CA SER A 285 -17.50 3.70 13.77
C SER A 285 -16.60 4.06 12.57
N PRO A 286 -15.40 4.62 12.78
CA PRO A 286 -14.45 4.92 11.71
C PRO A 286 -13.94 3.66 10.98
N THR A 287 -14.02 2.50 11.62
CA THR A 287 -13.61 1.20 11.07
C THR A 287 -14.78 0.35 10.54
N GLY A 288 -15.97 0.94 10.45
CA GLY A 288 -17.15 0.23 9.98
C GLY A 288 -17.85 -0.62 11.06
N PRO A 289 -18.74 -1.56 10.66
CA PRO A 289 -19.12 -1.85 9.27
C PRO A 289 -19.86 -0.70 8.60
N PHE A 290 -19.52 -0.42 7.35
CA PHE A 290 -20.22 0.60 6.56
C PHE A 290 -21.42 0.01 5.81
N LYS A 291 -22.51 0.77 5.78
CA LYS A 291 -23.72 0.44 5.04
C LYS A 291 -23.89 1.40 3.88
N ASP A 292 -23.80 0.89 2.66
CA ASP A 292 -23.98 1.65 1.44
C ASP A 292 -25.42 2.17 1.30
N LEU A 293 -25.58 3.33 0.65
CA LEU A 293 -26.87 3.96 0.39
C LEU A 293 -27.78 3.12 -0.57
N GLY A 294 -27.19 2.20 -1.31
CA GLY A 294 -27.88 1.36 -2.30
C GLY A 294 -27.97 1.98 -3.70
N ARG A 295 -27.45 3.19 -3.89
CA ARG A 295 -27.41 3.93 -5.16
C ARG A 295 -26.30 4.96 -5.14
N PRO A 296 -25.80 5.42 -6.30
CA PRO A 296 -24.84 6.52 -6.34
C PRO A 296 -25.51 7.83 -5.86
N ILE A 297 -24.67 8.70 -5.29
CA ILE A 297 -25.00 10.09 -4.94
C ILE A 297 -24.76 11.02 -6.15
N ILE A 298 -23.70 10.76 -6.94
CA ILE A 298 -23.40 11.44 -8.21
C ILE A 298 -23.34 10.39 -9.32
N ALA A 299 -24.28 10.46 -10.26
CA ALA A 299 -24.41 9.49 -11.35
C ALA A 299 -24.07 10.06 -12.74
N ALA A 300 -24.06 11.39 -12.88
CA ALA A 300 -23.86 12.05 -14.17
C ALA A 300 -22.91 13.26 -14.06
N SER A 301 -22.21 13.53 -15.14
CA SER A 301 -21.34 14.68 -15.26
C SER A 301 -22.15 15.97 -15.44
N PRO A 302 -21.84 17.03 -14.70
CA PRO A 302 -22.44 18.35 -14.93
C PRO A 302 -21.96 19.01 -16.21
N THR A 303 -20.89 18.51 -16.84
CA THR A 303 -20.30 19.02 -18.09
C THR A 303 -20.61 18.14 -19.30
N GLY A 304 -21.28 17.00 -19.11
CA GLY A 304 -21.55 16.03 -20.17
C GLY A 304 -20.38 15.14 -20.55
N GLY A 305 -19.19 15.33 -19.94
CA GLY A 305 -17.96 14.55 -20.18
C GLY A 305 -17.20 14.29 -18.88
N GLY A 306 -16.04 13.60 -18.97
CA GLY A 306 -15.22 13.23 -17.82
C GLY A 306 -15.80 12.08 -16.98
N GLN A 307 -15.08 11.72 -15.93
CA GLN A 307 -15.50 10.70 -14.97
C GLN A 307 -15.98 11.34 -13.68
N GLN A 308 -16.91 10.68 -12.97
CA GLN A 308 -17.33 11.07 -11.63
C GLN A 308 -16.46 10.34 -10.64
N ILE A 309 -15.30 10.92 -10.33
CA ILE A 309 -14.28 10.34 -9.43
C ILE A 309 -13.72 11.38 -8.47
N ASP A 310 -12.91 10.89 -7.55
CA ASP A 310 -12.07 11.68 -6.65
C ASP A 310 -12.92 12.65 -5.84
N VAL A 311 -13.82 12.05 -5.09
CA VAL A 311 -14.72 12.79 -4.22
C VAL A 311 -13.99 13.30 -2.99
N ASP A 312 -14.20 14.57 -2.67
CA ASP A 312 -13.87 15.18 -1.38
C ASP A 312 -15.11 15.76 -0.72
N VAL A 313 -15.19 15.68 0.59
CA VAL A 313 -16.27 16.26 1.39
C VAL A 313 -15.69 17.10 2.51
N PHE A 314 -16.12 18.33 2.55
CA PHE A 314 -15.67 19.32 3.50
C PHE A 314 -16.83 19.95 4.25
N THR A 315 -16.80 19.91 5.59
CA THR A 315 -17.76 20.66 6.43
C THR A 315 -17.16 22.02 6.80
N ASP A 316 -17.78 23.06 6.29
CA ASP A 316 -17.36 24.44 6.49
C ASP A 316 -17.50 24.85 7.98
N PRO A 317 -16.40 25.17 8.67
CA PRO A 317 -16.46 25.57 10.08
C PRO A 317 -17.14 26.91 10.32
N VAL A 318 -17.34 27.71 9.25
CA VAL A 318 -17.99 29.03 9.36
C VAL A 318 -19.50 28.91 9.31
N SER A 319 -20.03 28.16 8.35
CA SER A 319 -21.48 28.01 8.14
C SER A 319 -22.08 26.74 8.73
N GLY A 320 -21.25 25.75 9.05
CA GLY A 320 -21.68 24.41 9.44
C GLY A 320 -22.25 23.56 8.32
N LYS A 321 -22.26 24.08 7.08
CA LYS A 321 -22.74 23.36 5.90
C LYS A 321 -21.65 22.44 5.36
N SER A 322 -22.06 21.34 4.75
CA SER A 322 -21.13 20.41 4.10
C SER A 322 -21.22 20.52 2.58
N TYR A 323 -20.07 20.38 1.93
CA TYR A 323 -19.91 20.49 0.49
C TYR A 323 -19.24 19.24 -0.04
N LEU A 324 -19.61 18.81 -1.25
CA LEU A 324 -19.01 17.70 -1.97
C LEU A 324 -18.36 18.22 -3.24
N TYR A 325 -17.11 17.79 -3.49
CA TYR A 325 -16.33 18.13 -4.68
C TYR A 325 -15.94 16.87 -5.43
N TRP A 326 -15.84 16.96 -6.77
CA TRP A 326 -15.46 15.82 -7.60
C TRP A 326 -15.05 16.25 -9.01
N GLY A 327 -14.52 15.31 -9.78
CA GLY A 327 -14.37 15.45 -11.22
C GLY A 327 -13.02 15.00 -11.77
N ASN A 328 -12.99 14.76 -13.07
CA ASN A 328 -11.81 14.43 -13.86
C ASN A 328 -11.82 15.26 -15.14
N GLY A 329 -10.83 16.12 -15.33
CA GLY A 329 -10.79 17.13 -16.38
C GLY A 329 -11.67 18.37 -16.11
N TYR A 330 -12.43 18.35 -15.04
CA TYR A 330 -13.17 19.48 -14.48
C TYR A 330 -13.29 19.31 -12.97
N MET A 331 -13.41 20.40 -12.23
CA MET A 331 -13.77 20.39 -10.82
C MET A 331 -15.22 20.87 -10.68
N ALA A 332 -16.07 20.04 -10.10
CA ALA A 332 -17.41 20.41 -9.68
C ALA A 332 -17.52 20.43 -8.16
N GLY A 333 -18.43 21.23 -7.64
CA GLY A 333 -18.78 21.28 -6.23
C GLY A 333 -20.28 21.48 -6.04
N ALA A 334 -20.82 21.03 -4.91
CA ALA A 334 -22.20 21.22 -4.52
C ALA A 334 -22.37 21.23 -3.00
N GLU A 335 -23.36 21.96 -2.48
CA GLU A 335 -23.78 21.84 -1.08
C GLU A 335 -24.51 20.50 -0.87
N LEU A 336 -24.11 19.75 0.16
CA LEU A 336 -24.83 18.56 0.61
C LEU A 336 -26.11 18.93 1.38
N ASN A 337 -27.12 18.08 1.31
CA ASN A 337 -28.21 18.12 2.24
C ASN A 337 -27.75 17.73 3.66
N GLU A 338 -28.55 18.08 4.67
CA GLU A 338 -28.19 17.85 6.09
C GLU A 338 -27.94 16.35 6.42
N ASP A 339 -28.60 15.47 5.66
CA ASP A 339 -28.44 14.01 5.79
C ASP A 339 -27.10 13.49 5.28
N MET A 340 -26.33 14.30 4.55
CA MET A 340 -25.06 13.93 3.90
C MET A 340 -25.19 12.88 2.78
N LEU A 341 -26.41 12.52 2.36
CA LEU A 341 -26.71 11.42 1.44
C LEU A 341 -27.22 11.89 0.08
N SER A 342 -27.26 13.19 -0.13
CA SER A 342 -27.65 13.82 -1.40
C SER A 342 -27.11 15.24 -1.51
N VAL A 343 -26.90 15.71 -2.75
CA VAL A 343 -26.52 17.08 -3.03
C VAL A 343 -27.75 17.96 -3.25
N LYS A 344 -27.63 19.25 -3.00
CA LYS A 344 -28.61 20.25 -3.41
C LYS A 344 -28.37 20.59 -4.88
N GLU A 345 -29.17 20.04 -5.76
CA GLU A 345 -29.03 20.13 -7.22
C GLU A 345 -28.85 21.57 -7.74
N ASN A 346 -29.54 22.54 -7.16
CA ASN A 346 -29.45 23.95 -7.53
C ASN A 346 -28.12 24.64 -7.10
N THR A 347 -27.26 23.94 -6.40
CA THR A 347 -25.94 24.43 -5.95
C THR A 347 -24.78 23.85 -6.75
N VAL A 348 -25.04 22.88 -7.64
CA VAL A 348 -23.99 22.26 -8.47
C VAL A 348 -23.30 23.34 -9.30
N THR A 349 -22.00 23.49 -9.11
CA THR A 349 -21.16 24.51 -9.74
C THR A 349 -19.93 23.86 -10.35
N VAL A 350 -19.63 24.16 -11.61
CA VAL A 350 -18.36 23.78 -12.24
C VAL A 350 -17.38 24.94 -12.01
N MET A 351 -16.31 24.66 -11.29
CA MET A 351 -15.36 25.67 -10.83
C MET A 351 -14.11 25.77 -11.71
N THR A 352 -13.91 24.81 -12.61
CA THR A 352 -12.86 24.88 -13.64
C THR A 352 -13.17 26.05 -14.58
N PRO A 353 -12.22 26.93 -14.91
CA PRO A 353 -12.46 28.11 -15.77
C PRO A 353 -13.13 27.73 -17.08
N GLU A 354 -14.13 28.51 -17.48
CA GLU A 354 -14.80 28.35 -18.79
C GLU A 354 -13.79 28.58 -19.93
N GLY A 355 -13.72 27.62 -20.85
CA GLY A 355 -12.75 27.64 -21.94
C GLY A 355 -11.30 27.38 -21.50
N GLY A 356 -11.06 27.17 -20.23
CA GLY A 356 -9.75 26.80 -19.69
C GLY A 356 -9.34 25.40 -20.10
N THR A 357 -8.03 25.19 -20.21
CA THR A 357 -7.42 23.89 -20.48
C THR A 357 -6.71 23.36 -19.22
N LEU A 358 -6.25 22.14 -19.26
CA LEU A 358 -5.38 21.61 -18.20
C LEU A 358 -4.09 22.44 -18.03
N GLN A 359 -3.61 23.09 -19.09
CA GLN A 359 -2.47 24.01 -19.02
C GLN A 359 -2.82 25.32 -18.30
N ASP A 360 -4.01 25.88 -18.52
CA ASP A 360 -4.42 27.14 -17.93
C ASP A 360 -4.77 27.02 -16.44
N TYR A 361 -5.61 26.04 -16.11
CA TYR A 361 -6.00 25.74 -14.73
C TYR A 361 -5.20 24.59 -14.15
N ALA A 362 -4.67 23.75 -15.01
CA ALA A 362 -3.91 22.54 -14.72
C ALA A 362 -4.67 21.54 -13.84
N PHE A 363 -6.00 21.61 -13.79
CA PHE A 363 -6.81 20.65 -13.06
C PHE A 363 -6.95 19.35 -13.86
N ARG A 364 -6.45 18.25 -13.30
CA ARG A 364 -6.68 16.90 -13.82
C ARG A 364 -7.76 16.19 -13.02
N GLU A 365 -7.57 16.06 -11.71
CA GLU A 365 -8.40 15.28 -10.80
C GLU A 365 -8.05 15.57 -9.33
N ALA A 366 -8.58 14.79 -8.36
CA ALA A 366 -8.25 14.84 -6.94
C ALA A 366 -8.52 16.20 -6.30
N ALA A 367 -9.75 16.69 -6.45
CA ALA A 367 -10.19 17.89 -5.73
C ALA A 367 -10.11 17.67 -4.22
N TYR A 368 -9.54 18.61 -3.49
CA TYR A 368 -9.49 18.60 -2.02
C TYR A 368 -9.67 20.00 -1.46
N VAL A 369 -10.48 20.19 -0.43
CA VAL A 369 -10.80 21.50 0.11
C VAL A 369 -10.66 21.55 1.62
N PHE A 370 -9.99 22.58 2.13
CA PHE A 370 -9.94 22.90 3.54
C PHE A 370 -10.03 24.40 3.82
N TYR A 371 -10.33 24.76 5.06
CA TYR A 371 -10.45 26.15 5.48
C TYR A 371 -9.34 26.51 6.47
N ARG A 372 -8.70 27.69 6.25
CA ARG A 372 -7.74 28.27 7.18
C ARG A 372 -7.76 29.79 7.12
N ASN A 373 -7.89 30.43 8.29
CA ASN A 373 -7.75 31.87 8.46
C ASN A 373 -8.57 32.73 7.48
N GLY A 374 -9.83 32.38 7.23
CA GLY A 374 -10.73 33.16 6.40
C GLY A 374 -10.64 32.87 4.89
N LEU A 375 -9.89 31.85 4.50
CA LEU A 375 -9.74 31.37 3.13
C LEU A 375 -10.08 29.90 3.00
N TYR A 376 -10.74 29.54 1.91
CA TYR A 376 -10.90 28.19 1.43
C TYR A 376 -9.73 27.89 0.50
N TYR A 377 -9.00 26.83 0.79
CA TYR A 377 -7.90 26.33 -0.04
C TYR A 377 -8.43 25.17 -0.86
N PHE A 378 -8.27 25.27 -2.16
CA PHE A 378 -8.61 24.24 -3.12
C PHE A 378 -7.31 23.65 -3.64
N MET A 379 -7.13 22.35 -3.46
CA MET A 379 -5.98 21.61 -3.97
C MET A 379 -6.46 20.63 -5.04
N TRP A 380 -5.59 20.32 -5.98
CA TRP A 380 -5.87 19.36 -7.05
C TRP A 380 -4.60 18.75 -7.59
N SER A 381 -4.75 17.64 -8.31
CA SER A 381 -3.67 17.02 -9.04
C SER A 381 -3.58 17.50 -10.48
N VAL A 382 -2.34 17.66 -10.92
CA VAL A 382 -1.95 18.07 -12.28
C VAL A 382 -1.24 16.90 -12.94
N ASP A 383 -1.46 16.69 -14.24
CA ASP A 383 -0.98 15.57 -15.04
C ASP A 383 -1.76 14.26 -14.74
N ASP A 384 -1.31 13.13 -15.22
CA ASP A 384 -1.96 11.84 -15.06
C ASP A 384 -1.32 11.04 -13.93
N THR A 385 -2.13 10.31 -13.15
CA THR A 385 -1.64 9.53 -11.99
C THR A 385 -0.60 8.45 -12.35
N GLY A 386 -0.52 8.04 -13.61
CA GLY A 386 0.54 7.17 -14.13
C GLY A 386 1.83 7.89 -14.52
N SER A 387 1.85 9.21 -14.48
CA SER A 387 2.99 10.05 -14.86
C SER A 387 3.93 10.29 -13.67
N PRO A 388 5.25 10.22 -13.86
CA PRO A 388 6.20 10.66 -12.85
C PRO A 388 6.08 12.16 -12.51
N ASN A 389 5.46 12.95 -13.41
CA ASN A 389 5.22 14.39 -13.23
C ASN A 389 3.91 14.71 -12.51
N TYR A 390 3.12 13.70 -12.14
CA TYR A 390 1.90 13.90 -11.36
C TYR A 390 2.23 14.65 -10.08
N HIS A 391 1.55 15.77 -9.82
CA HIS A 391 1.89 16.68 -8.73
C HIS A 391 0.68 17.44 -8.22
N VAL A 392 0.82 18.11 -7.07
CA VAL A 392 -0.24 18.87 -6.42
C VAL A 392 -0.09 20.36 -6.70
N ALA A 393 -1.19 21.00 -7.11
CA ALA A 393 -1.32 22.45 -7.20
C ALA A 393 -2.48 22.95 -6.32
N TYR A 394 -2.55 24.27 -6.11
CA TYR A 394 -3.60 24.88 -5.31
C TYR A 394 -4.00 26.29 -5.76
N GLY A 395 -5.16 26.70 -5.29
CA GLY A 395 -5.67 28.04 -5.32
C GLY A 395 -6.50 28.35 -4.09
N THR A 396 -7.00 29.56 -3.96
CA THR A 396 -7.81 29.97 -2.80
C THR A 396 -9.12 30.63 -3.24
N SER A 397 -10.09 30.69 -2.34
CA SER A 397 -11.35 31.41 -2.54
C SER A 397 -11.85 31.99 -1.23
N LYS A 398 -12.77 32.95 -1.34
CA LYS A 398 -13.57 33.47 -0.21
C LYS A 398 -14.87 32.67 0.01
N SER A 399 -15.16 31.73 -0.87
CA SER A 399 -16.37 30.90 -0.84
C SER A 399 -16.05 29.43 -1.07
N PRO A 400 -16.76 28.50 -0.41
CA PRO A 400 -16.57 27.06 -0.61
C PRO A 400 -16.94 26.57 -2.02
N LEU A 401 -17.67 27.34 -2.81
CA LEU A 401 -18.00 27.01 -4.20
C LEU A 401 -17.36 27.97 -5.21
N GLY A 402 -16.21 28.54 -4.86
CA GLY A 402 -15.45 29.40 -5.75
C GLY A 402 -16.01 30.84 -5.89
N PRO A 403 -15.53 31.62 -6.84
CA PRO A 403 -14.49 31.26 -7.81
C PRO A 403 -13.12 31.07 -7.17
N ILE A 404 -12.32 30.17 -7.77
CA ILE A 404 -10.95 29.85 -7.30
C ILE A 404 -9.96 30.84 -7.94
N GLU A 405 -9.15 31.45 -7.12
CA GLU A 405 -7.98 32.22 -7.56
C GLU A 405 -6.75 31.32 -7.46
N VAL A 406 -6.19 30.93 -8.61
CA VAL A 406 -5.01 30.08 -8.68
C VAL A 406 -3.81 30.82 -8.08
N ALA A 407 -3.06 30.17 -7.20
CA ALA A 407 -1.91 30.77 -6.55
C ALA A 407 -0.82 31.16 -7.59
N LYS A 408 -0.09 32.23 -7.33
CA LYS A 408 1.02 32.66 -8.21
C LYS A 408 2.14 31.64 -8.33
N GLN A 409 2.35 30.86 -7.26
CA GLN A 409 3.22 29.69 -7.21
C GLN A 409 2.36 28.51 -6.75
N PRO A 410 1.65 27.85 -7.68
CA PRO A 410 0.60 26.91 -7.32
C PRO A 410 1.12 25.55 -6.87
N VAL A 411 2.37 25.19 -7.19
CA VAL A 411 2.90 23.84 -6.92
C VAL A 411 3.17 23.67 -5.43
N VAL A 412 2.47 22.70 -4.82
CA VAL A 412 2.62 22.33 -3.41
C VAL A 412 3.59 21.17 -3.26
N LEU A 413 3.47 20.16 -4.10
CA LEU A 413 4.20 18.91 -4.00
C LEU A 413 4.55 18.42 -5.40
N ILE A 414 5.81 18.09 -5.64
CA ILE A 414 6.32 17.67 -6.95
C ILE A 414 7.40 16.60 -6.78
N GLN A 415 7.68 15.86 -7.85
CA GLN A 415 8.71 14.81 -7.87
C GLN A 415 10.12 15.29 -7.46
N HIS A 416 10.87 14.37 -6.87
CA HIS A 416 12.31 14.51 -6.59
C HIS A 416 13.06 13.28 -7.12
N PRO A 417 13.37 13.23 -8.44
CA PRO A 417 13.99 12.06 -9.07
C PRO A 417 15.33 11.66 -8.46
N GLU A 418 16.11 12.62 -7.97
CA GLU A 418 17.38 12.40 -7.30
C GLU A 418 17.24 11.63 -5.97
N LYS A 419 16.05 11.67 -5.37
CA LYS A 419 15.67 10.87 -4.20
C LYS A 419 14.87 9.62 -4.57
N GLY A 420 14.54 9.43 -5.85
CA GLY A 420 13.68 8.34 -6.31
C GLY A 420 12.21 8.54 -5.95
N ILE A 421 11.74 9.78 -5.88
CA ILE A 421 10.34 10.15 -5.61
C ILE A 421 9.70 10.62 -6.91
N TYR A 422 8.62 9.94 -7.33
CA TYR A 422 7.95 10.16 -8.60
C TYR A 422 6.43 10.23 -8.40
N GLY A 423 5.77 11.13 -9.11
CA GLY A 423 4.33 11.28 -9.12
C GLY A 423 3.68 11.50 -7.75
N PRO A 424 4.25 12.36 -6.85
CA PRO A 424 3.65 12.60 -5.55
C PRO A 424 2.46 13.54 -5.69
N ALA A 425 1.24 12.99 -5.61
CA ALA A 425 0.01 13.77 -5.72
C ALA A 425 -1.20 13.06 -5.09
N HIS A 426 -2.41 13.48 -5.46
CA HIS A 426 -3.67 13.03 -4.88
C HIS A 426 -3.63 13.10 -3.35
N ASN A 427 -3.79 14.30 -2.84
CA ASN A 427 -3.56 14.59 -1.43
C ASN A 427 -4.85 14.74 -0.62
N ALA A 428 -4.70 14.48 0.67
CA ALA A 428 -5.57 14.97 1.73
C ALA A 428 -4.77 15.78 2.75
N VAL A 429 -5.41 16.63 3.53
CA VAL A 429 -4.76 17.51 4.50
C VAL A 429 -5.42 17.39 5.87
N LEU A 430 -4.61 17.27 6.91
CA LEU A 430 -5.07 17.20 8.28
C LEU A 430 -4.45 18.31 9.14
N GLN A 431 -5.27 19.10 9.80
CA GLN A 431 -4.81 19.93 10.91
C GLN A 431 -4.71 19.11 12.18
N ILE A 432 -3.57 19.16 12.85
CA ILE A 432 -3.40 18.50 14.15
C ILE A 432 -4.30 19.20 15.19
N PRO A 433 -5.18 18.46 15.87
CA PRO A 433 -6.17 19.06 16.77
C PRO A 433 -5.57 19.98 17.80
N GLY A 434 -6.13 21.21 17.91
CA GLY A 434 -5.71 22.22 18.88
C GLY A 434 -4.41 22.96 18.54
N THR A 435 -3.85 22.77 17.34
CA THR A 435 -2.63 23.42 16.88
C THR A 435 -2.82 24.08 15.49
N ASP A 436 -1.82 24.83 15.02
CA ASP A 436 -1.71 25.24 13.59
C ASP A 436 -0.63 24.40 12.88
N GLU A 437 -0.43 23.15 13.29
CA GLU A 437 0.40 22.17 12.59
C GLU A 437 -0.44 21.38 11.60
N TRP A 438 0.07 21.19 10.39
CA TRP A 438 -0.63 20.55 9.30
C TRP A 438 0.17 19.39 8.71
N ILE A 439 -0.52 18.34 8.33
CA ILE A 439 0.01 17.16 7.65
C ILE A 439 -0.65 17.04 6.29
N ILE A 440 0.13 16.78 5.26
CA ILE A 440 -0.36 16.37 3.95
C ILE A 440 -0.13 14.87 3.80
N ALA A 441 -1.19 14.12 3.51
CA ALA A 441 -1.13 12.73 3.05
C ALA A 441 -1.24 12.71 1.53
N TYR A 442 -0.50 11.87 0.86
CA TYR A 442 -0.47 11.78 -0.60
C TYR A 442 0.03 10.40 -1.03
N HIS A 443 -0.13 10.03 -2.29
CA HIS A 443 0.57 8.86 -2.80
C HIS A 443 1.78 9.26 -3.67
N ARG A 444 2.72 8.33 -3.84
CA ARG A 444 3.79 8.40 -4.83
C ARG A 444 3.89 7.09 -5.59
N ILE A 445 4.43 7.10 -6.80
CA ILE A 445 4.72 5.89 -7.56
C ILE A 445 5.90 5.17 -6.91
N ASN A 446 5.77 3.88 -6.63
CA ASN A 446 6.90 3.07 -6.18
C ASN A 446 7.98 3.03 -7.26
N LYS A 447 9.19 3.48 -6.94
CA LYS A 447 10.29 3.65 -7.89
C LYS A 447 10.69 2.37 -8.65
N TRP A 448 10.46 1.22 -8.06
CA TRP A 448 10.82 -0.07 -8.65
C TRP A 448 9.86 -0.47 -9.79
N TYR A 449 8.65 0.09 -9.79
CA TYR A 449 7.61 -0.16 -10.78
C TYR A 449 7.41 0.97 -11.78
N LEU A 450 8.25 1.99 -11.74
CA LEU A 450 8.15 3.16 -12.64
C LEU A 450 8.19 2.78 -14.14
N LYS A 451 8.83 1.64 -14.47
CA LYS A 451 8.96 1.14 -15.83
C LYS A 451 7.86 0.16 -16.24
N ASP A 452 7.04 -0.31 -15.31
CA ASP A 452 6.11 -1.42 -15.52
C ASP A 452 4.71 -0.98 -15.97
N GLY A 453 4.55 0.31 -16.34
CA GLY A 453 3.31 0.81 -16.89
C GLY A 453 2.54 1.76 -15.96
N PRO A 454 1.24 1.86 -16.02
CA PRO A 454 0.45 3.06 -15.73
C PRO A 454 0.41 3.52 -14.25
N GLY A 455 1.44 3.23 -13.45
CA GLY A 455 1.53 3.74 -12.08
C GLY A 455 0.52 3.13 -11.09
N ILE A 456 0.17 1.86 -11.27
CA ILE A 456 -0.75 1.13 -10.37
C ILE A 456 -0.06 0.58 -9.11
N HIS A 457 1.20 0.88 -8.88
CA HIS A 457 1.96 0.48 -7.69
C HIS A 457 2.34 1.73 -6.91
N ARG A 458 1.37 2.32 -6.23
CA ARG A 458 1.54 3.56 -5.49
C ARG A 458 1.65 3.29 -4.00
N GLU A 459 2.31 4.19 -3.30
CA GLU A 459 2.59 4.12 -1.86
C GLU A 459 2.05 5.35 -1.16
N VAL A 460 1.39 5.19 -0.02
CA VAL A 460 0.90 6.31 0.78
C VAL A 460 2.02 6.89 1.64
N CYS A 461 2.15 8.21 1.55
CA CYS A 461 3.13 9.02 2.26
C CYS A 461 2.47 10.12 3.07
N THR A 462 3.15 10.60 4.10
CA THR A 462 2.76 11.79 4.87
C THR A 462 3.95 12.70 5.11
N ASP A 463 3.74 14.02 4.98
CA ASP A 463 4.74 15.03 5.30
C ASP A 463 4.11 16.23 6.03
N ARG A 464 4.93 17.07 6.64
CA ARG A 464 4.46 18.34 7.20
C ARG A 464 4.13 19.30 6.08
N MET A 465 3.02 20.02 6.21
CA MET A 465 2.64 21.13 5.36
C MET A 465 2.69 22.43 6.18
N GLU A 466 3.34 23.44 5.64
CA GLU A 466 3.54 24.74 6.30
C GLU A 466 3.00 25.88 5.44
N PHE A 467 2.74 27.00 6.10
CA PHE A 467 2.27 28.22 5.46
C PHE A 467 3.25 29.37 5.67
N ASN A 468 3.30 30.28 4.72
CA ASN A 468 3.94 31.58 4.86
C ASN A 468 3.04 32.52 5.69
N GLU A 469 3.61 33.66 6.13
CA GLU A 469 2.87 34.67 6.92
C GLU A 469 1.69 35.26 6.14
N ASP A 470 1.76 35.33 4.82
CA ASP A 470 0.69 35.79 3.93
C ASP A 470 -0.41 34.75 3.67
N GLY A 471 -0.28 33.53 4.25
CA GLY A 471 -1.21 32.42 4.09
C GLY A 471 -0.94 31.55 2.87
N THR A 472 0.05 31.85 2.04
CA THR A 472 0.42 30.94 0.94
C THR A 472 1.03 29.65 1.47
N ILE A 473 0.77 28.52 0.77
CA ILE A 473 1.35 27.21 1.13
C ILE A 473 2.84 27.21 0.75
N LYS A 474 3.71 26.81 1.67
CA LYS A 474 5.12 26.55 1.36
C LYS A 474 5.22 25.24 0.56
N PRO A 475 6.02 25.20 -0.53
CA PRO A 475 6.27 23.95 -1.22
C PRO A 475 6.73 22.85 -0.27
N VAL A 476 6.07 21.71 -0.30
CA VAL A 476 6.40 20.55 0.51
C VAL A 476 7.54 19.78 -0.15
N THR A 477 8.58 19.51 0.61
CA THR A 477 9.66 18.61 0.16
C THR A 477 9.34 17.19 0.58
N PRO A 478 8.94 16.31 -0.37
CA PRO A 478 8.59 14.94 -0.03
C PRO A 478 9.79 14.18 0.57
N THR A 479 9.51 13.40 1.62
CA THR A 479 10.52 12.59 2.33
C THR A 479 10.49 11.11 1.91
N LEU A 480 11.56 10.38 2.25
CA LEU A 480 11.69 8.93 2.02
C LEU A 480 11.26 8.14 3.24
#